data_0ed765dce023252ff1b43378e08eea6a
#
_entry.id   0ed765dce023252ff1b43378e08eea6a
#
_cell.length_a   1.000
_cell.length_b   1.000
_cell.length_c   1.000
_cell.angle_alpha   90.00
_cell.angle_beta   90.00
_cell.angle_gamma   90.00
#
_symmetry.space_group_name_H-M   'P 1'
#
loop_
_entity.id
_entity.type
_entity.pdbx_description
1 polymer ?
#
loop_
_entity_poly.entity_id
_entity_poly.type
_entity_poly.pdbx_seq_one_letter_code
_entity_poly.pdbx_strand_id
1 'polypeptide(L)'
;MFSFGVVLLEVATGEPPIVPGHGHIIRRVKQKIATGDIGSIADLRLGSAYDISSMWKVIDTAVMCTADSAAQRPTMATVVIQLKESLALEETREKDSSIRASRGSDIEAMVSTFRPLAR
;
A
#
# COMPACT_ATOMS: atom_id res chain seq x y z
N MET A 1 0.24 8.11 16.85
CA MET A 1 0.67 7.89 15.45
C MET A 1 1.67 6.74 15.28
N PHE A 2 2.55 6.55 16.24
CA PHE A 2 3.53 5.47 16.16
C PHE A 2 2.84 4.09 16.03
N SER A 3 1.88 3.82 16.91
CA SER A 3 1.16 2.54 16.89
C SER A 3 0.41 2.33 15.57
N PHE A 4 -0.18 3.40 15.04
CA PHE A 4 -0.86 3.33 13.76
C PHE A 4 0.11 2.95 12.64
N GLY A 5 1.32 3.54 12.66
CA GLY A 5 2.35 3.21 11.67
C GLY A 5 2.74 1.75 11.71
N VAL A 6 2.90 1.20 12.92
CA VAL A 6 3.22 -0.22 13.08
C VAL A 6 2.11 -1.10 12.53
N VAL A 7 0.85 -0.79 12.83
CA VAL A 7 -0.29 -1.55 12.30
C VAL A 7 -0.33 -1.48 10.79
N LEU A 8 -0.07 -0.31 10.22
CA LEU A 8 -0.08 -0.13 8.77
C LEU A 8 1.01 -0.98 8.11
N LEU A 9 2.20 -1.05 8.73
CA LEU A 9 3.26 -1.93 8.23
C LEU A 9 2.86 -3.41 8.32
N GLU A 10 2.22 -3.81 9.40
CA GLU A 10 1.75 -5.19 9.54
C GLU A 10 0.74 -5.54 8.44
N VAL A 11 -0.17 -4.64 8.15
CA VAL A 11 -1.18 -4.85 7.11
C VAL A 11 -0.53 -4.92 5.73
N ALA A 12 0.40 -4.02 5.44
CA ALA A 12 1.03 -3.97 4.13
C ALA A 12 1.95 -5.15 3.86
N THR A 13 2.64 -5.65 4.89
CA THR A 13 3.63 -6.71 4.74
C THR A 13 3.07 -8.10 5.06
N GLY A 14 2.00 -8.17 5.81
CA GLY A 14 1.46 -9.45 6.28
C GLY A 14 2.31 -10.08 7.37
N GLU A 15 3.21 -9.31 7.99
CA GLU A 15 4.13 -9.84 9.00
C GLU A 15 3.81 -9.28 10.38
N PRO A 16 4.12 -10.05 11.44
CA PRO A 16 3.93 -9.56 12.81
C PRO A 16 4.97 -8.48 13.15
N PRO A 17 4.70 -7.67 14.20
CA PRO A 17 5.62 -6.59 14.56
C PRO A 17 6.97 -7.08 15.05
N ILE A 18 7.03 -8.26 15.65
CA ILE A 18 8.27 -8.84 16.16
C ILE A 18 8.41 -10.27 15.66
N VAL A 19 9.55 -10.56 15.03
CA VAL A 19 9.90 -11.92 14.60
C VAL A 19 11.20 -12.31 15.30
N PRO A 20 11.20 -13.40 16.06
CA PRO A 20 12.42 -13.83 16.77
C PRO A 20 13.59 -13.98 15.80
N GLY A 21 14.71 -13.37 16.14
CA GLY A 21 15.92 -13.40 15.32
C GLY A 21 15.97 -12.40 14.20
N HIS A 22 14.87 -11.72 13.89
CA HIS A 22 14.81 -10.76 12.78
C HIS A 22 14.48 -9.34 13.21
N GLY A 23 14.15 -9.13 14.48
CA GLY A 23 13.91 -7.80 15.01
C GLY A 23 12.52 -7.26 14.75
N HIS A 24 12.38 -5.95 15.01
CA HIS A 24 11.10 -5.27 14.87
C HIS A 24 10.81 -4.98 13.39
N ILE A 25 9.53 -4.98 13.06
CA ILE A 25 9.07 -4.75 11.68
C ILE A 25 9.56 -3.44 11.10
N ILE A 26 9.65 -2.38 11.90
CA ILE A 26 10.15 -1.08 11.44
C ILE A 26 11.56 -1.22 10.86
N ARG A 27 12.42 -1.92 11.58
CA ARG A 27 13.81 -2.11 11.18
C ARG A 27 13.90 -2.99 9.93
N ARG A 28 13.12 -4.07 9.90
CA ARG A 28 13.10 -4.98 8.76
C ARG A 28 12.67 -4.25 7.48
N VAL A 29 11.62 -3.44 7.58
CA VAL A 29 11.10 -2.69 6.44
C VAL A 29 12.12 -1.65 5.98
N LYS A 30 12.73 -0.92 6.91
CA LYS A 30 13.74 0.09 6.55
C LYS A 30 14.91 -0.52 5.82
N GLN A 31 15.35 -1.71 6.22
CA GLN A 31 16.44 -2.40 5.54
C GLN A 31 16.06 -2.77 4.12
N LYS A 32 14.83 -3.23 3.91
CA LYS A 32 14.36 -3.60 2.58
C LYS A 32 14.16 -2.37 1.69
N ILE A 33 13.72 -1.27 2.25
CA ILE A 33 13.60 0.00 1.51
C ILE A 33 14.95 0.41 0.96
N ALA A 34 16.01 0.23 1.74
CA ALA A 34 17.36 0.59 1.31
C ALA A 34 17.78 -0.16 0.05
N THR A 35 17.26 -1.35 -0.19
CA THR A 35 17.54 -2.13 -1.39
C THR A 35 16.60 -1.78 -2.55
N GLY A 36 15.55 -1.01 -2.30
CA GLY A 36 14.59 -0.61 -3.33
C GLY A 36 13.65 -1.71 -3.80
N ASP A 37 13.61 -2.84 -3.11
CA ASP A 37 12.82 -3.99 -3.53
C ASP A 37 11.46 -4.01 -2.82
N ILE A 38 10.48 -3.31 -3.40
CA ILE A 38 9.13 -3.26 -2.84
C ILE A 38 8.46 -4.64 -2.89
N GLY A 39 8.81 -5.46 -3.85
CA GLY A 39 8.23 -6.79 -3.98
C GLY A 39 8.54 -7.70 -2.81
N SER A 40 9.68 -7.48 -2.13
CA SER A 40 10.03 -8.28 -0.96
C SER A 40 9.42 -7.72 0.32
N ILE A 41 8.86 -6.52 0.28
CA ILE A 41 8.23 -5.88 1.43
C ILE A 41 6.73 -6.23 1.50
N ALA A 42 6.05 -6.15 0.36
CA ALA A 42 4.60 -6.34 0.30
C ALA A 42 4.19 -7.76 0.66
N ASP A 43 2.99 -7.88 1.22
CA ASP A 43 2.43 -9.18 1.58
C ASP A 43 2.38 -10.08 0.34
N LEU A 44 2.95 -11.27 0.45
CA LEU A 44 3.01 -12.23 -0.65
C LEU A 44 1.63 -12.61 -1.18
N ARG A 45 0.61 -12.54 -0.34
CA ARG A 45 -0.76 -12.85 -0.74
C ARG A 45 -1.30 -11.88 -1.78
N LEU A 46 -0.72 -10.69 -1.90
CA LEU A 46 -1.10 -9.72 -2.91
C LEU A 46 -0.58 -10.10 -4.30
N GLY A 47 0.46 -10.92 -4.35
CA GLY A 47 1.10 -11.25 -5.61
C GLY A 47 1.58 -10.01 -6.33
N SER A 48 1.15 -9.81 -7.57
CA SER A 48 1.44 -8.59 -8.33
C SER A 48 0.18 -7.72 -8.49
N ALA A 49 -0.85 -7.98 -7.71
CA ALA A 49 -2.14 -7.30 -7.84
C ALA A 49 -2.18 -5.98 -7.05
N TYR A 50 -1.19 -5.13 -7.26
CA TYR A 50 -1.18 -3.79 -6.66
C TYR A 50 -0.33 -2.86 -7.52
N ASP A 51 -0.57 -1.56 -7.35
CA ASP A 51 0.25 -0.53 -7.99
C ASP A 51 1.49 -0.29 -7.15
N ILE A 52 2.66 -0.34 -7.77
CA ILE A 52 3.94 -0.17 -7.05
C ILE A 52 4.02 1.20 -6.38
N SER A 53 3.58 2.25 -7.07
CA SER A 53 3.60 3.60 -6.52
C SER A 53 2.67 3.72 -5.31
N SER A 54 1.50 3.06 -5.37
CA SER A 54 0.57 3.01 -4.27
C SER A 54 1.20 2.34 -3.04
N MET A 55 1.84 1.20 -3.25
CA MET A 55 2.47 0.46 -2.17
C MET A 55 3.62 1.27 -1.54
N TRP A 56 4.45 1.91 -2.37
CA TRP A 56 5.51 2.78 -1.86
C TRP A 56 4.94 3.90 -0.99
N LYS A 57 3.82 4.49 -1.41
CA LYS A 57 3.19 5.57 -0.67
C LYS A 57 2.69 5.08 0.70
N VAL A 58 2.09 3.90 0.75
CA VAL A 58 1.62 3.30 2.00
C VAL A 58 2.79 3.03 2.95
N ILE A 59 3.83 2.40 2.44
CA ILE A 59 5.02 2.06 3.23
C ILE A 59 5.71 3.33 3.75
N ASP A 60 5.88 4.31 2.88
CA ASP A 60 6.52 5.58 3.25
C ASP A 60 5.73 6.30 4.34
N THR A 61 4.40 6.34 4.19
CA THR A 61 3.52 6.95 5.19
C THR A 61 3.66 6.24 6.53
N ALA A 62 3.68 4.91 6.51
CA ALA A 62 3.81 4.11 7.72
C ALA A 62 5.15 4.37 8.41
N VAL A 63 6.22 4.43 7.65
CA VAL A 63 7.57 4.69 8.19
C VAL A 63 7.63 6.08 8.81
N MET A 64 7.03 7.08 8.17
CA MET A 64 6.97 8.43 8.74
C MET A 64 6.22 8.46 10.06
N CYS A 65 5.16 7.69 10.18
CA CYS A 65 4.40 7.58 11.43
C CYS A 65 5.24 7.01 12.57
N THR A 66 6.28 6.24 12.24
CA THR A 66 7.15 5.61 13.24
C THR A 66 8.46 6.37 13.46
N ALA A 67 8.54 7.62 13.02
CA ALA A 67 9.73 8.44 13.24
C ALA A 67 10.08 8.50 14.73
N ASP A 68 11.37 8.54 15.04
CA ASP A 68 11.85 8.55 16.42
C ASP A 68 11.31 9.76 17.18
N SER A 69 11.30 10.92 16.55
CA SER A 69 10.77 12.13 17.17
C SER A 69 9.28 12.27 16.88
N ALA A 70 8.48 12.45 17.93
CA ALA A 70 7.05 12.67 17.79
C ALA A 70 6.75 13.89 16.91
N ALA A 71 7.60 14.90 16.95
CA ALA A 71 7.42 16.11 16.15
C ALA A 71 7.55 15.86 14.66
N GLN A 72 8.25 14.80 14.26
CA GLN A 72 8.43 14.44 12.85
C GLN A 72 7.32 13.55 12.31
N ARG A 73 6.47 13.03 13.19
CA ARG A 73 5.38 12.16 12.76
C ARG A 73 4.25 12.99 12.15
N PRO A 74 3.63 12.52 11.06
CA PRO A 74 2.53 13.25 10.46
C PRO A 74 1.30 13.25 11.35
N THR A 75 0.38 14.18 11.09
CA THR A 75 -0.93 14.17 11.73
C THR A 75 -1.82 13.14 11.03
N MET A 76 -2.91 12.76 11.71
CA MET A 76 -3.87 11.85 11.08
C MET A 76 -4.47 12.47 9.81
N ALA A 77 -4.69 13.78 9.79
CA ALA A 77 -5.20 14.45 8.59
C ALA A 77 -4.27 14.25 7.40
N THR A 78 -2.96 14.41 7.62
CA THR A 78 -1.96 14.18 6.58
C THR A 78 -1.95 12.71 6.14
N VAL A 79 -2.02 11.80 7.10
CA VAL A 79 -2.04 10.36 6.80
C VAL A 79 -3.24 10.00 5.93
N VAL A 80 -4.41 10.53 6.26
CA VAL A 80 -5.63 10.27 5.48
C VAL A 80 -5.45 10.73 4.04
N ILE A 81 -4.86 11.91 3.83
CA ILE A 81 -4.60 12.43 2.49
C ILE A 81 -3.70 11.45 1.72
N GLN A 82 -2.61 11.02 2.35
CA GLN A 82 -1.67 10.10 1.71
C GLN A 82 -2.32 8.77 1.34
N LEU A 83 -3.12 8.22 2.23
CA LEU A 83 -3.80 6.95 1.97
C LEU A 83 -4.85 7.09 0.89
N LYS A 84 -5.55 8.21 0.83
CA LYS A 84 -6.50 8.47 -0.25
C LYS A 84 -5.80 8.56 -1.61
N GLU A 85 -4.61 9.15 -1.64
CA GLU A 85 -3.82 9.19 -2.87
C GLU A 85 -3.37 7.81 -3.30
N SER A 86 -2.97 6.97 -2.34
CA SER A 86 -2.64 5.58 -2.62
C SER A 86 -3.82 4.83 -3.20
N LEU A 87 -4.99 5.02 -2.61
CA LEU A 87 -6.22 4.38 -3.08
C LEU A 87 -6.55 4.81 -4.51
N ALA A 88 -6.39 6.09 -4.81
CA ALA A 88 -6.62 6.61 -6.17
C ALA A 88 -5.71 5.94 -7.19
N LEU A 89 -4.45 5.69 -6.82
CA LEU A 89 -3.52 4.99 -7.70
C LEU A 89 -3.97 3.55 -7.95
N GLU A 90 -4.46 2.86 -6.91
CA GLU A 90 -4.97 1.51 -7.06
C GLU A 90 -6.22 1.47 -7.93
N GLU A 91 -7.12 2.42 -7.76
CA GLU A 91 -8.33 2.50 -8.56
C GLU A 91 -8.01 2.73 -10.03
N THR A 92 -7.03 3.57 -10.31
CA THR A 92 -6.59 3.80 -11.68
C THR A 92 -6.02 2.53 -12.29
N ARG A 93 -5.20 1.79 -11.54
CA ARG A 93 -4.63 0.54 -12.00
C ARG A 93 -5.71 -0.50 -12.30
N GLU A 94 -6.68 -0.63 -11.42
CA GLU A 94 -7.80 -1.57 -11.61
C GLU A 94 -8.60 -1.24 -12.86
N LYS A 95 -8.85 0.06 -13.08
CA LYS A 95 -9.56 0.53 -14.25
C LYS A 95 -8.81 0.16 -15.53
N ASP A 96 -7.51 0.42 -15.56
CA ASP A 96 -6.69 0.08 -16.72
C ASP A 96 -6.66 -1.43 -16.96
N SER A 97 -6.56 -2.22 -15.91
CA SER A 97 -6.59 -3.67 -16.03
C SER A 97 -7.91 -4.17 -16.57
N SER A 98 -9.02 -3.60 -16.09
CA SER A 98 -10.35 -3.98 -16.57
C SER A 98 -10.51 -3.67 -18.05
N ILE A 99 -10.05 -2.49 -18.47
CA ILE A 99 -10.13 -2.09 -19.87
C ILE A 99 -9.31 -3.04 -20.74
N ARG A 100 -8.10 -3.36 -20.30
CA ARG A 100 -7.24 -4.30 -21.06
C ARG A 100 -7.86 -5.68 -21.13
N ALA A 101 -8.39 -6.19 -20.04
CA ALA A 101 -8.98 -7.50 -19.99
C ALA A 101 -10.22 -7.61 -20.88
N SER A 102 -10.94 -6.49 -21.06
CA SER A 102 -12.14 -6.42 -21.85
C SER A 102 -11.88 -6.17 -23.32
N ARG A 103 -10.65 -5.82 -23.68
CA ARG A 103 -10.33 -5.48 -25.07
C ARG A 103 -10.53 -6.71 -25.96
N GLY A 104 -11.33 -6.57 -26.97
CA GLY A 104 -11.64 -7.67 -27.86
C GLY A 104 -12.85 -8.47 -27.45
N SER A 105 -13.46 -8.15 -26.33
CA SER A 105 -14.72 -8.75 -25.90
C SER A 105 -15.71 -7.63 -25.66
N ASP A 106 -16.72 -7.87 -24.86
CA ASP A 106 -17.79 -6.89 -24.64
C ASP A 106 -17.38 -5.85 -23.60
N ILE A 107 -16.60 -4.88 -24.06
CA ILE A 107 -16.10 -3.82 -23.20
C ILE A 107 -17.23 -3.01 -22.57
N GLU A 108 -18.25 -2.72 -23.37
CA GLU A 108 -19.37 -1.89 -22.90
C GLU A 108 -20.11 -2.54 -21.75
N ALA A 109 -20.34 -3.83 -21.83
CA ALA A 109 -21.01 -4.56 -20.76
C ALA A 109 -20.17 -4.52 -19.49
N MET A 110 -18.85 -4.68 -19.61
CA MET A 110 -17.95 -4.61 -18.47
C MET A 110 -17.96 -3.27 -17.80
N VAL A 111 -17.89 -2.21 -18.58
CA VAL A 111 -17.90 -0.85 -18.06
C VAL A 111 -19.20 -0.57 -17.35
N SER A 112 -20.32 -0.98 -17.92
CA SER A 112 -21.63 -0.80 -17.30
C SER A 112 -21.73 -1.53 -15.97
N THR A 113 -21.16 -2.72 -15.90
CA THR A 113 -21.20 -3.53 -14.68
C THR A 113 -20.38 -2.87 -13.57
N PHE A 114 -19.21 -2.34 -13.89
CA PHE A 114 -18.33 -1.76 -12.88
C PHE A 114 -18.80 -0.40 -12.40
N ARG A 115 -19.41 0.37 -13.26
CA ARG A 115 -19.72 1.73 -12.94
C ARG A 115 -20.58 1.91 -11.69
N PRO A 116 -21.64 1.13 -11.45
CA PRO A 116 -22.42 1.25 -10.23
C PRO A 116 -21.64 0.86 -8.99
N LEU A 117 -20.70 -0.04 -9.13
CA LEU A 117 -19.91 -0.54 -8.01
C LEU A 117 -18.82 0.44 -7.60
N ALA A 118 -18.39 1.23 -8.54
CA ALA A 118 -17.29 2.16 -8.27
C ALA A 118 -17.69 3.26 -7.29
N ARG A 119 -18.90 3.35 -6.96
CA ARG A 119 -19.30 4.31 -6.09
C ARG A 119 -19.49 4.21 -5.00
#